data_8f9a1feec42dad913b0284649114ee81
#
_entry.id   8f9a1feec42dad913b0284649114ee81
#
_cell.length_a   1.000
_cell.length_b   1.000
_cell.length_c   1.000
_cell.angle_alpha   90.00
_cell.angle_beta   90.00
_cell.angle_gamma   90.00
#
_symmetry.space_group_name_H-M   'P 1'
#
loop_
_entity.id
_entity.type
_entity.pdbx_description
1 polymer ?
#
loop_
_entity_poly.entity_id
_entity_poly.type
_entity_poly.pdbx_seq_one_letter_code
_entity_poly.pdbx_strand_id
1 'polypeptide(L)'
;MTDEIKKGLLGIVVDETQVSKVMPEINSLTYRGYAVQDLCEMCRFEEAAYLILNGDLPNSIQLKKFEKEEKSNRDLSKNLNEIIKHMPKKSHPMDVARTAVSVMGLEDKETTDSSPEANMRKALR
;
A
#
# COMPACT_ATOMS: atom_id res chain seq x y z
N MET A 1 2.85 3.52 -42.37
CA MET A 1 3.16 4.17 -41.11
C MET A 1 4.06 3.21 -40.34
N THR A 2 5.31 3.57 -40.18
CA THR A 2 6.23 2.75 -39.35
C THR A 2 5.89 3.06 -37.90
N ASP A 3 5.28 2.07 -37.21
CA ASP A 3 5.03 2.16 -35.77
C ASP A 3 6.37 2.25 -35.05
N GLU A 4 6.72 3.44 -34.57
CA GLU A 4 7.92 3.67 -33.78
C GLU A 4 7.79 2.96 -32.43
N ILE A 5 8.66 1.99 -32.17
CA ILE A 5 8.66 1.26 -30.89
C ILE A 5 9.06 2.21 -29.77
N LYS A 6 8.14 2.53 -28.87
CA LYS A 6 8.38 3.34 -27.66
C LYS A 6 9.01 2.48 -26.56
N LYS A 7 10.34 2.49 -26.49
CA LYS A 7 11.08 1.73 -25.47
C LYS A 7 10.77 2.26 -24.07
N GLY A 8 10.36 1.38 -23.16
CA GLY A 8 10.10 1.71 -21.75
C GLY A 8 8.90 2.66 -21.52
N LEU A 9 7.95 2.72 -22.49
CA LEU A 9 6.76 3.57 -22.42
C LEU A 9 7.05 5.08 -22.30
N LEU A 10 8.25 5.53 -22.67
CA LEU A 10 8.61 6.95 -22.60
C LEU A 10 7.64 7.81 -23.40
N GLY A 11 7.02 8.81 -22.73
CA GLY A 11 6.06 9.72 -23.34
C GLY A 11 4.67 9.11 -23.62
N ILE A 12 4.38 7.90 -23.12
CA ILE A 12 3.05 7.29 -23.21
C ILE A 12 2.34 7.49 -21.89
N VAL A 13 1.18 8.15 -21.94
CA VAL A 13 0.27 8.25 -20.80
C VAL A 13 -0.55 6.96 -20.76
N VAL A 14 -0.41 6.19 -19.67
CA VAL A 14 -1.12 4.91 -19.49
C VAL A 14 -2.29 5.03 -18.52
N ASP A 15 -2.24 5.98 -17.57
CA ASP A 15 -3.30 6.24 -16.62
C ASP A 15 -3.10 7.61 -15.94
N GLU A 16 -4.14 8.06 -15.20
CA GLU A 16 -4.09 9.27 -14.36
C GLU A 16 -4.29 8.88 -12.90
N THR A 17 -3.52 9.50 -12.00
CA THR A 17 -3.64 9.27 -10.57
C THR A 17 -3.84 10.57 -9.79
N GLN A 18 -4.66 10.52 -8.74
CA GLN A 18 -4.80 11.59 -7.76
C GLN A 18 -3.97 11.36 -6.50
N VAL A 19 -3.26 10.23 -6.42
CA VAL A 19 -2.53 9.83 -5.19
C VAL A 19 -1.25 10.62 -5.03
N SER A 20 -0.47 10.76 -6.10
CA SER A 20 0.84 11.41 -6.00
C SER A 20 1.22 12.15 -7.27
N LYS A 21 2.06 13.18 -7.11
CA LYS A 21 2.69 13.91 -8.22
C LYS A 21 4.16 14.13 -7.91
N VAL A 22 5.02 13.66 -8.83
CA VAL A 22 6.46 13.93 -8.78
C VAL A 22 6.74 15.26 -9.49
N MET A 23 7.53 16.12 -8.84
CA MET A 23 7.93 17.44 -9.34
C MET A 23 9.47 17.52 -9.38
N PRO A 24 10.11 16.97 -10.43
CA PRO A 24 11.57 16.85 -10.50
C PRO A 24 12.25 18.23 -10.58
N GLU A 25 11.58 19.23 -11.14
CA GLU A 25 12.08 20.61 -11.27
C GLU A 25 12.36 21.30 -9.95
N ILE A 26 11.67 20.89 -8.87
CA ILE A 26 11.90 21.41 -7.52
C ILE A 26 12.33 20.31 -6.54
N ASN A 27 12.70 19.15 -7.08
CA ASN A 27 13.10 17.96 -6.30
C ASN A 27 12.09 17.61 -5.19
N SER A 28 10.81 17.60 -5.53
CA SER A 28 9.70 17.39 -4.58
C SER A 28 8.72 16.35 -5.09
N LEU A 29 7.87 15.90 -4.16
CA LEU A 29 6.80 14.92 -4.34
C LEU A 29 5.61 15.36 -3.48
N THR A 30 4.40 15.21 -4.01
CA THR A 30 3.17 15.42 -3.22
C THR A 30 2.37 14.14 -3.11
N TYR A 31 1.70 13.96 -1.96
CA TYR A 31 0.62 12.99 -1.77
C TYR A 31 -0.70 13.71 -1.55
N ARG A 32 -1.70 13.45 -2.40
CA ARG A 32 -3.01 14.11 -2.37
C ARG A 32 -2.91 15.66 -2.31
N GLY A 33 -1.85 16.23 -2.90
CA GLY A 33 -1.60 17.68 -2.91
C GLY A 33 -0.74 18.21 -1.76
N TYR A 34 -0.48 17.43 -0.72
CA TYR A 34 0.42 17.80 0.39
C TYR A 34 1.87 17.48 0.04
N ALA A 35 2.79 18.39 0.34
CA ALA A 35 4.22 18.15 0.15
C ALA A 35 4.69 17.01 1.07
N VAL A 36 5.48 16.08 0.54
CA VAL A 36 5.97 14.94 1.33
C VAL A 36 6.86 15.41 2.47
N GLN A 37 7.60 16.50 2.29
CA GLN A 37 8.43 17.11 3.33
C GLN A 37 7.59 17.49 4.56
N ASP A 38 6.45 18.16 4.34
CA ASP A 38 5.53 18.56 5.41
C ASP A 38 4.90 17.34 6.10
N LEU A 39 4.52 16.34 5.31
CA LEU A 39 3.98 15.08 5.86
C LEU A 39 5.02 14.35 6.72
N CYS A 40 6.30 14.32 6.31
CA CYS A 40 7.36 13.69 7.09
C CYS A 40 7.66 14.43 8.41
N GLU A 41 7.51 15.75 8.42
CA GLU A 41 7.79 16.56 9.60
C GLU A 41 6.60 16.58 10.58
N MET A 42 5.36 16.62 10.08
CA MET A 42 4.17 16.95 10.86
C MET A 42 3.22 15.77 11.08
N CYS A 43 3.32 14.71 10.28
CA CYS A 43 2.38 13.60 10.30
C CYS A 43 3.03 12.29 10.72
N ARG A 44 2.25 11.44 11.39
CA ARG A 44 2.62 10.04 11.63
C ARG A 44 2.25 9.19 10.42
N PHE A 45 2.79 7.98 10.37
CA PHE A 45 2.52 7.02 9.28
C PHE A 45 1.01 6.79 9.08
N GLU A 46 0.25 6.62 10.16
CA GLU A 46 -1.18 6.34 10.08
C GLU A 46 -1.99 7.51 9.50
N GLU A 47 -1.54 8.75 9.73
CA GLU A 47 -2.17 9.94 9.14
C GLU A 47 -1.90 10.03 7.64
N ALA A 48 -0.66 9.77 7.22
CA ALA A 48 -0.29 9.72 5.81
C ALA A 48 -0.95 8.55 5.08
N ALA A 49 -1.05 7.37 5.69
CA ALA A 49 -1.76 6.22 5.15
C ALA A 49 -3.26 6.52 4.98
N TYR A 50 -3.88 7.14 5.99
CA TYR A 50 -5.27 7.57 5.91
C TYR A 50 -5.49 8.57 4.76
N LEU A 51 -4.61 9.57 4.63
CA LEU A 51 -4.66 10.56 3.56
C LEU A 51 -4.64 9.88 2.17
N ILE A 52 -3.72 8.95 1.94
CA ILE A 52 -3.59 8.27 0.65
C ILE A 52 -4.86 7.48 0.32
N LEU A 53 -5.40 6.73 1.29
CA LEU A 53 -6.55 5.85 1.11
C LEU A 53 -7.87 6.61 1.02
N ASN A 54 -8.03 7.70 1.78
CA ASN A 54 -9.31 8.41 1.92
C ASN A 54 -9.36 9.78 1.23
N GLY A 55 -8.22 10.33 0.81
CA GLY A 55 -8.12 11.57 0.03
C GLY A 55 -7.81 12.83 0.84
N ASP A 56 -8.12 12.84 2.14
CA ASP A 56 -7.88 13.97 3.05
C ASP A 56 -7.23 13.52 4.36
N LEU A 57 -6.56 14.44 5.07
CA LEU A 57 -6.02 14.16 6.39
C LEU A 57 -7.14 13.87 7.41
N PRO A 58 -6.95 12.91 8.32
CA PRO A 58 -7.97 12.52 9.29
C PRO A 58 -8.13 13.57 10.39
N ASN A 59 -9.35 13.77 10.85
CA ASN A 59 -9.54 14.37 12.17
C ASN A 59 -9.24 13.34 13.29
N SER A 60 -9.21 13.79 14.56
CA SER A 60 -8.84 12.94 15.70
C SER A 60 -9.74 11.70 15.89
N ILE A 61 -11.02 11.79 15.51
CA ILE A 61 -11.98 10.66 15.61
C ILE A 61 -11.71 9.66 14.50
N GLN A 62 -11.51 10.14 13.28
CA GLN A 62 -11.21 9.32 12.10
C GLN A 62 -9.88 8.58 12.29
N LEU A 63 -8.85 9.28 12.78
CA LEU A 63 -7.55 8.69 13.05
C LEU A 63 -7.64 7.55 14.06
N LYS A 64 -8.30 7.77 15.20
CA LYS A 64 -8.50 6.72 16.21
C LYS A 64 -9.23 5.50 15.68
N LYS A 65 -10.24 5.71 14.83
CA LYS A 65 -10.96 4.60 14.18
C LYS A 65 -10.06 3.84 13.23
N PHE A 66 -9.31 4.54 12.39
CA PHE A 66 -8.37 3.96 11.43
C PHE A 66 -7.26 3.17 12.12
N GLU A 67 -6.61 3.73 13.15
CA GLU A 67 -5.60 3.04 13.94
C GLU A 67 -6.14 1.77 14.62
N LYS A 68 -7.37 1.82 15.10
CA LYS A 68 -8.01 0.63 15.70
C LYS A 68 -8.23 -0.46 14.66
N GLU A 69 -8.72 -0.10 13.49
CA GLU A 69 -8.96 -1.03 12.38
C GLU A 69 -7.65 -1.64 11.89
N GLU A 70 -6.63 -0.82 11.61
CA GLU A 70 -5.31 -1.26 11.18
C GLU A 70 -4.69 -2.22 12.21
N LYS A 71 -4.69 -1.87 13.50
CA LYS A 71 -4.17 -2.73 14.57
C LYS A 71 -4.91 -4.07 14.69
N SER A 72 -6.22 -4.10 14.42
CA SER A 72 -7.01 -5.34 14.47
C SER A 72 -6.69 -6.31 13.34
N ASN A 73 -6.02 -5.84 12.28
CA ASN A 73 -5.64 -6.66 11.12
C ASN A 73 -4.17 -7.14 11.16
N ARG A 74 -3.41 -6.83 12.21
CA ARG A 74 -1.99 -7.21 12.31
C ARG A 74 -1.74 -8.66 12.68
N ASP A 75 -2.73 -9.35 13.23
CA ASP A 75 -2.56 -10.72 13.70
C ASP A 75 -2.50 -11.71 12.53
N LEU A 76 -1.49 -12.54 12.55
CA LEU A 76 -1.34 -13.64 11.59
C LEU A 76 -2.18 -14.85 12.02
N SER A 77 -2.71 -15.58 11.05
CA SER A 77 -3.41 -16.84 11.31
C SER A 77 -2.48 -17.86 11.99
N LYS A 78 -3.07 -18.82 12.73
CA LYS A 78 -2.30 -19.92 13.33
C LYS A 78 -1.59 -20.74 12.25
N ASN A 79 -2.26 -20.99 11.13
CA ASN A 79 -1.71 -21.73 10.02
C ASN A 79 -0.50 -21.01 9.39
N LEU A 80 -0.62 -19.72 9.14
CA LEU A 80 0.49 -18.92 8.60
C LEU A 80 1.69 -18.91 9.57
N ASN A 81 1.45 -18.76 10.87
CA ASN A 81 2.50 -18.84 11.89
C ASN A 81 3.24 -20.17 11.87
N GLU A 82 2.52 -21.30 11.72
CA GLU A 82 3.16 -22.62 11.58
C GLU A 82 3.96 -22.74 10.28
N ILE A 83 3.43 -22.25 9.16
CA ILE A 83 4.16 -22.25 7.89
C ILE A 83 5.46 -21.46 8.02
N ILE A 84 5.42 -20.25 8.60
CA ILE A 84 6.63 -19.44 8.82
C ILE A 84 7.67 -20.16 9.68
N LYS A 85 7.25 -20.85 10.75
CA LYS A 85 8.15 -21.65 11.61
C LYS A 85 8.88 -22.76 10.87
N HIS A 86 8.22 -23.33 9.85
CA HIS A 86 8.81 -24.43 9.05
C HIS A 86 9.65 -23.94 7.87
N MET A 87 9.68 -22.65 7.58
CA MET A 87 10.54 -22.10 6.55
C MET A 87 12.03 -22.25 6.90
N PRO A 88 12.91 -22.48 5.91
CA PRO A 88 14.34 -22.62 6.16
C PRO A 88 14.93 -21.37 6.82
N LYS A 89 15.58 -21.51 7.97
CA LYS A 89 16.11 -20.40 8.77
C LYS A 89 17.18 -19.54 8.06
N LYS A 90 17.78 -20.06 7.00
CA LYS A 90 18.80 -19.36 6.20
C LYS A 90 18.23 -18.67 4.97
N SER A 91 16.92 -18.69 4.77
CA SER A 91 16.25 -18.00 3.66
C SER A 91 16.41 -16.49 3.77
N HIS A 92 16.44 -15.83 2.62
CA HIS A 92 16.40 -14.37 2.61
C HIS A 92 15.07 -13.86 3.21
N PRO A 93 15.08 -12.87 4.12
CA PRO A 93 13.86 -12.40 4.79
C PRO A 93 12.75 -11.95 3.82
N MET A 94 13.12 -11.36 2.69
CA MET A 94 12.14 -10.95 1.66
C MET A 94 11.46 -12.14 0.97
N ASP A 95 12.13 -13.28 0.84
CA ASP A 95 11.51 -14.49 0.29
C ASP A 95 10.51 -15.08 1.28
N VAL A 96 10.82 -15.03 2.58
CA VAL A 96 9.88 -15.40 3.65
C VAL A 96 8.67 -14.47 3.63
N ALA A 97 8.87 -13.16 3.60
CA ALA A 97 7.79 -12.17 3.57
C ALA A 97 6.89 -12.36 2.34
N ARG A 98 7.47 -12.50 1.15
CA ARG A 98 6.71 -12.73 -0.11
C ARG A 98 5.88 -14.01 -0.02
N THR A 99 6.45 -15.09 0.50
CA THR A 99 5.74 -16.36 0.65
C THR A 99 4.61 -16.23 1.68
N ALA A 100 4.85 -15.55 2.80
CA ALA A 100 3.84 -15.29 3.82
C ALA A 100 2.65 -14.50 3.25
N VAL A 101 2.90 -13.43 2.50
CA VAL A 101 1.84 -12.65 1.84
C VAL A 101 1.05 -13.50 0.84
N SER A 102 1.71 -14.41 0.11
CA SER A 102 1.01 -15.34 -0.79
C SER A 102 0.09 -16.30 -0.02
N VAL A 103 0.51 -16.79 1.15
CA VAL A 103 -0.33 -17.63 2.01
C VAL A 103 -1.52 -16.83 2.57
N MET A 104 -1.29 -15.58 3.01
CA MET A 104 -2.38 -14.69 3.43
C MET A 104 -3.44 -14.54 2.34
N GLY A 105 -3.02 -14.38 1.08
CA GLY A 105 -3.93 -14.32 -0.05
C GLY A 105 -4.73 -15.61 -0.27
N LEU A 106 -4.16 -16.79 0.04
CA LEU A 106 -4.89 -18.07 -0.04
C LEU A 106 -5.94 -18.21 1.09
N GLU A 107 -5.70 -17.60 2.24
CA GLU A 107 -6.62 -17.63 3.38
C GLU A 107 -7.70 -16.53 3.32
N ASP A 108 -7.48 -15.48 2.52
CA ASP A 108 -8.41 -14.36 2.39
C ASP A 108 -9.61 -14.74 1.49
N LYS A 109 -10.80 -14.74 2.08
CA LYS A 109 -12.06 -15.05 1.37
C LYS A 109 -12.42 -14.01 0.31
N GLU A 110 -11.86 -12.81 0.41
CA GLU A 110 -12.10 -11.72 -0.55
C GLU A 110 -11.02 -11.63 -1.64
N THR A 111 -10.07 -12.58 -1.72
CA THR A 111 -8.96 -12.54 -2.69
C THR A 111 -9.43 -12.34 -4.13
N THR A 112 -10.53 -12.97 -4.53
CA THR A 112 -11.08 -12.90 -5.89
C THR A 112 -12.04 -11.74 -6.12
N ASP A 113 -12.44 -11.02 -5.06
CA ASP A 113 -13.29 -9.84 -5.17
C ASP A 113 -12.42 -8.62 -5.51
N SER A 114 -12.58 -8.08 -6.72
CA SER A 114 -11.87 -6.90 -7.21
C SER A 114 -12.68 -5.61 -7.11
N SER A 115 -13.79 -5.59 -6.36
CA SER A 115 -14.55 -4.37 -6.12
C SER A 115 -13.69 -3.32 -5.39
N PRO A 116 -13.92 -2.01 -5.62
CA PRO A 116 -13.19 -0.95 -4.92
C PRO A 116 -13.27 -1.07 -3.40
N GLU A 117 -14.44 -1.44 -2.87
CA GLU A 117 -14.69 -1.62 -1.44
C GLU A 117 -13.89 -2.78 -0.86
N ALA A 118 -13.83 -3.93 -1.56
CA ALA A 118 -13.03 -5.08 -1.14
C ALA A 118 -11.53 -4.74 -1.23
N ASN A 119 -11.09 -4.03 -2.25
CA ASN A 119 -9.71 -3.61 -2.39
C ASN A 119 -9.27 -2.67 -1.26
N MET A 120 -10.13 -1.76 -0.80
CA MET A 120 -9.87 -0.91 0.36
C MET A 120 -9.70 -1.72 1.64
N ARG A 121 -10.58 -2.71 1.89
CA ARG A 121 -10.43 -3.61 3.06
C ARG A 121 -9.16 -4.44 3.00
N LYS A 122 -8.82 -4.98 1.81
CA LYS A 122 -7.59 -5.76 1.60
C LYS A 122 -6.31 -4.93 1.77
N ALA A 123 -6.36 -3.64 1.46
CA ALA A 123 -5.22 -2.74 1.63
C ALA A 123 -4.83 -2.51 3.11
N LEU A 124 -5.72 -2.84 4.06
CA LEU A 124 -5.49 -2.69 5.51
C LEU A 124 -5.18 -4.03 6.22
N ARG A 125 -5.07 -5.12 5.46
CA ARG A 125 -4.72 -6.46 5.94
C ARG A 125 -3.28 -6.79 5.62
#